data_bf53e91327926cfba8b5b89a0edc9927
#
_entry.id   bf53e91327926cfba8b5b89a0edc9927
#
_cell.length_a   1.000
_cell.length_b   1.000
_cell.length_c   1.000
_cell.angle_alpha   90.00
_cell.angle_beta   90.00
_cell.angle_gamma   90.00
#
_symmetry.space_group_name_H-M   'P 1'
#
loop_
_entity.id
_entity.type
_entity.pdbx_description
1 polymer ?
#
loop_
_entity_poly.entity_id
_entity_poly.type
_entity_poly.pdbx_seq_one_letter_code
_entity_poly.pdbx_strand_id
1 'polypeptide(L)'
;MTNDLKWMMVSDVHFPRHDERKVELFLKVMKWWKPDAVDLLGDIDDADSTSRWADGIPLEESASIMDGGVTGTRQFLKDIRQIVPNADCHFHDGNHGWTRHGDYIAKKAPTLLDFVTPDSLYEYNKYGFNWHLYNEPPVKRFGDMYGHHGESISKHSGESVRNDVQNWGISLVRGHSHRMGSYFQTYNLSGQELRGFEIGHLCDETKMDYSIQKNWQAGFAIAHVVNDYPHVQLIQITRDY
;
A
#
# COMPACT_ATOMS: atom_id res chain seq x y z
N MET A 1 -26.62 7.77 16.88
CA MET A 1 -25.58 8.67 16.36
C MET A 1 -24.88 7.92 15.27
N THR A 2 -24.94 8.41 14.04
CA THR A 2 -24.21 7.84 12.91
C THR A 2 -22.73 8.13 13.16
N ASN A 3 -21.93 7.08 13.40
CA ASN A 3 -20.47 7.23 13.45
C ASN A 3 -19.97 7.38 12.00
N ASP A 4 -19.95 8.60 11.51
CA ASP A 4 -19.34 8.91 10.23
C ASP A 4 -17.83 8.94 10.44
N LEU A 5 -17.11 8.03 9.77
CA LEU A 5 -15.66 7.90 9.86
C LEU A 5 -15.01 8.35 8.54
N LYS A 6 -13.76 8.77 8.63
CA LYS A 6 -12.91 9.13 7.50
C LYS A 6 -11.78 8.11 7.37
N TRP A 7 -11.69 7.48 6.22
CA TRP A 7 -10.69 6.46 5.94
C TRP A 7 -9.78 6.90 4.79
N MET A 8 -8.46 6.89 5.02
CA MET A 8 -7.45 7.30 4.04
C MET A 8 -6.54 6.14 3.69
N MET A 9 -6.25 5.95 2.40
CA MET A 9 -5.52 4.79 1.90
C MET A 9 -4.43 5.22 0.93
N VAL A 10 -3.24 4.61 1.04
CA VAL A 10 -2.10 4.83 0.15
C VAL A 10 -1.38 3.53 -0.12
N SER A 11 -0.73 3.41 -1.28
CA SER A 11 0.04 2.24 -1.70
C SER A 11 1.24 2.65 -2.55
N ASP A 12 2.16 1.72 -2.78
CA ASP A 12 3.22 1.81 -3.79
C ASP A 12 4.06 3.10 -3.62
N VAL A 13 4.55 3.33 -2.40
CA VAL A 13 5.44 4.46 -2.08
C VAL A 13 6.88 4.18 -2.51
N HIS A 14 7.34 2.93 -2.28
CA HIS A 14 8.64 2.41 -2.69
C HIS A 14 9.84 3.21 -2.13
N PHE A 15 9.93 3.43 -0.81
CA PHE A 15 11.14 4.01 -0.24
C PHE A 15 12.38 3.16 -0.59
N PRO A 16 13.51 3.74 -1.02
CA PRO A 16 13.83 5.18 -1.13
C PRO A 16 13.47 5.80 -2.49
N ARG A 17 12.75 5.10 -3.36
CA ARG A 17 12.39 5.53 -4.72
C ARG A 17 11.06 6.32 -4.79
N HIS A 18 10.59 6.82 -3.66
CA HIS A 18 9.40 7.67 -3.59
C HIS A 18 9.60 9.03 -4.24
N ASP A 19 8.50 9.69 -4.58
CA ASP A 19 8.48 11.10 -4.95
C ASP A 19 8.18 11.92 -3.69
N GLU A 20 9.15 12.70 -3.23
CA GLU A 20 9.05 13.49 -2.01
C GLU A 20 7.84 14.44 -2.02
N ARG A 21 7.56 15.09 -3.16
CA ARG A 21 6.43 16.02 -3.28
C ARG A 21 5.07 15.33 -3.15
N LYS A 22 4.94 14.13 -3.73
CA LYS A 22 3.70 13.32 -3.62
C LYS A 22 3.47 12.88 -2.17
N VAL A 23 4.53 12.40 -1.50
CA VAL A 23 4.46 12.02 -0.08
C VAL A 23 4.13 13.21 0.81
N GLU A 24 4.79 14.36 0.60
CA GLU A 24 4.45 15.59 1.33
C GLU A 24 3.00 16.03 1.12
N LEU A 25 2.48 15.95 -0.11
CA LEU A 25 1.09 16.30 -0.42
C LEU A 25 0.12 15.35 0.29
N PHE A 26 0.39 14.03 0.27
CA PHE A 26 -0.39 13.04 1.00
C PHE A 26 -0.46 13.38 2.50
N LEU A 27 0.68 13.65 3.14
CA LEU A 27 0.74 14.02 4.57
C LEU A 27 0.06 15.38 4.86
N LYS A 28 0.15 16.36 3.95
CA LYS A 28 -0.57 17.63 4.06
C LYS A 28 -2.08 17.44 4.00
N VAL A 29 -2.57 16.61 3.07
CA VAL A 29 -4.00 16.27 2.98
C VAL A 29 -4.44 15.53 4.24
N MET A 30 -3.67 14.56 4.73
CA MET A 30 -3.96 13.85 5.97
C MET A 30 -4.09 14.80 7.17
N LYS A 31 -3.17 15.75 7.31
CA LYS A 31 -3.20 16.77 8.39
C LYS A 31 -4.44 17.66 8.32
N TRP A 32 -4.87 18.03 7.11
CA TRP A 32 -6.07 18.85 6.89
C TRP A 32 -7.34 18.03 7.09
N TRP A 33 -7.40 16.81 6.52
CA TRP A 33 -8.60 16.01 6.50
C TRP A 33 -8.84 15.22 7.79
N LYS A 34 -7.77 14.85 8.51
CA LYS A 34 -7.76 14.14 9.80
C LYS A 34 -8.57 12.85 9.75
N PRO A 35 -8.08 11.81 9.06
CA PRO A 35 -8.76 10.54 9.00
C PRO A 35 -8.82 9.84 10.36
N ASP A 36 -9.89 9.06 10.56
CA ASP A 36 -10.09 8.18 11.73
C ASP A 36 -9.45 6.80 11.50
N ALA A 37 -9.21 6.44 10.24
CA ALA A 37 -8.53 5.21 9.84
C ALA A 37 -7.54 5.48 8.70
N VAL A 38 -6.41 4.74 8.69
CA VAL A 38 -5.38 4.82 7.64
C VAL A 38 -4.93 3.42 7.28
N ASP A 39 -4.93 3.11 5.98
CA ASP A 39 -4.37 1.86 5.46
C ASP A 39 -3.21 2.14 4.50
N LEU A 40 -2.05 1.53 4.79
CA LEU A 40 -0.94 1.41 3.88
C LEU A 40 -1.10 0.09 3.13
N LEU A 41 -1.44 0.13 1.85
CA LEU A 41 -1.84 -1.04 1.07
C LEU A 41 -0.67 -1.66 0.28
N GLY A 42 0.47 -1.81 0.96
CA GLY A 42 1.65 -2.52 0.46
C GLY A 42 2.62 -1.67 -0.35
N ASP A 43 3.79 -2.26 -0.59
CA ASP A 43 4.91 -1.69 -1.34
C ASP A 43 5.33 -0.30 -0.82
N ILE A 44 5.40 -0.16 0.50
CA ILE A 44 5.90 1.05 1.15
C ILE A 44 7.43 1.09 1.11
N ASP A 45 8.09 -0.04 1.41
CA ASP A 45 9.52 -0.28 1.20
C ASP A 45 9.72 -0.99 -0.14
N ASP A 46 10.65 -0.53 -0.97
CA ASP A 46 10.96 -1.16 -2.25
C ASP A 46 11.74 -2.47 -2.11
N ALA A 47 12.55 -2.60 -1.05
CA ALA A 47 13.34 -3.78 -0.70
C ALA A 47 14.21 -4.34 -1.87
N ASP A 48 14.68 -3.47 -2.76
CA ASP A 48 15.47 -3.87 -3.94
C ASP A 48 16.77 -4.58 -3.60
N SER A 49 17.41 -4.21 -2.48
CA SER A 49 18.65 -4.83 -1.99
C SER A 49 18.54 -6.31 -1.68
N THR A 50 17.32 -6.80 -1.49
CA THR A 50 17.00 -8.22 -1.22
C THR A 50 16.18 -8.86 -2.34
N SER A 51 16.01 -8.16 -3.44
CA SER A 51 15.34 -8.70 -4.62
C SER A 51 16.19 -9.78 -5.30
N ARG A 52 15.56 -10.61 -6.12
CA ARG A 52 16.27 -11.60 -6.96
C ARG A 52 17.22 -10.96 -7.98
N TRP A 53 17.10 -9.66 -8.22
CA TRP A 53 17.90 -8.88 -9.15
C TRP A 53 19.09 -8.19 -8.47
N ALA A 54 19.21 -8.29 -7.13
CA ALA A 54 20.28 -7.70 -6.36
C ALA A 54 21.61 -8.46 -6.46
N ASP A 55 21.65 -9.63 -7.11
CA ASP A 55 22.89 -10.39 -7.31
C ASP A 55 23.89 -9.57 -8.15
N GLY A 56 25.04 -9.23 -7.53
CA GLY A 56 26.10 -8.42 -8.16
C GLY A 56 26.09 -6.93 -7.80
N ILE A 57 25.12 -6.45 -7.03
CA ILE A 57 25.15 -5.09 -6.47
C ILE A 57 26.26 -5.04 -5.39
N PRO A 58 27.16 -4.03 -5.41
CA PRO A 58 28.16 -3.86 -4.36
C PRO A 58 27.52 -3.77 -2.97
N LEU A 59 28.19 -4.34 -1.96
CA LEU A 59 27.66 -4.41 -0.60
C LEU A 59 27.29 -3.03 -0.04
N GLU A 60 28.11 -2.01 -0.28
CA GLU A 60 27.87 -0.64 0.19
C GLU A 60 26.61 -0.04 -0.44
N GLU A 61 26.41 -0.26 -1.73
CA GLU A 61 25.21 0.19 -2.45
C GLU A 61 23.96 -0.56 -1.97
N SER A 62 24.05 -1.90 -1.82
CA SER A 62 22.98 -2.72 -1.28
C SER A 62 22.58 -2.32 0.13
N ALA A 63 23.56 -2.03 1.01
CA ALA A 63 23.30 -1.55 2.36
C ALA A 63 22.63 -0.17 2.37
N SER A 64 23.03 0.73 1.49
CA SER A 64 22.42 2.07 1.37
C SER A 64 20.98 2.00 0.87
N ILE A 65 20.68 1.13 -0.08
CA ILE A 65 19.30 0.90 -0.57
C ILE A 65 18.42 0.35 0.55
N MET A 66 18.92 -0.64 1.30
CA MET A 66 18.17 -1.22 2.42
C MET A 66 17.94 -0.18 3.53
N ASP A 67 18.96 0.56 3.91
CA ASP A 67 18.83 1.60 4.94
C ASP A 67 17.80 2.66 4.51
N GLY A 68 17.89 3.15 3.28
CA GLY A 68 16.95 4.14 2.74
C GLY A 68 15.51 3.64 2.70
N GLY A 69 15.27 2.38 2.35
CA GLY A 69 13.96 1.76 2.33
C GLY A 69 13.37 1.62 3.73
N VAL A 70 14.09 0.95 4.62
CA VAL A 70 13.65 0.71 6.00
C VAL A 70 13.50 2.01 6.79
N THR A 71 14.50 2.91 6.70
CA THR A 71 14.47 4.20 7.43
C THR A 71 13.37 5.11 6.91
N GLY A 72 13.16 5.16 5.59
CA GLY A 72 12.06 5.92 4.97
C GLY A 72 10.71 5.41 5.42
N THR A 73 10.51 4.09 5.42
CA THR A 73 9.28 3.46 5.91
C THR A 73 9.03 3.80 7.38
N ARG A 74 10.03 3.62 8.26
CA ARG A 74 9.90 4.00 9.69
C ARG A 74 9.52 5.47 9.88
N GLN A 75 10.17 6.36 9.15
CA GLN A 75 9.87 7.80 9.23
C GLN A 75 8.44 8.08 8.78
N PHE A 76 7.97 7.44 7.72
CA PHE A 76 6.61 7.59 7.21
C PHE A 76 5.55 7.11 8.22
N LEU A 77 5.75 5.94 8.86
CA LEU A 77 4.87 5.46 9.94
C LEU A 77 4.80 6.45 11.11
N LYS A 78 5.97 6.97 11.51
CA LYS A 78 6.08 7.97 12.58
C LYS A 78 5.32 9.26 12.23
N ASP A 79 5.49 9.78 11.00
CA ASP A 79 4.84 11.03 10.56
C ASP A 79 3.33 10.87 10.51
N ILE A 80 2.83 9.75 9.99
CA ILE A 80 1.40 9.42 10.02
C ILE A 80 0.88 9.42 11.45
N ARG A 81 1.53 8.69 12.36
CA ARG A 81 1.08 8.60 13.76
C ARG A 81 1.12 9.96 14.48
N GLN A 82 2.08 10.82 14.17
CA GLN A 82 2.12 12.18 14.72
C GLN A 82 0.96 13.05 14.22
N ILE A 83 0.56 12.90 12.96
CA ILE A 83 -0.55 13.65 12.36
C ILE A 83 -1.91 13.15 12.89
N VAL A 84 -2.07 11.83 13.00
CA VAL A 84 -3.33 11.16 13.41
C VAL A 84 -3.09 10.20 14.59
N PRO A 85 -2.88 10.73 15.80
CA PRO A 85 -2.42 9.95 16.96
C PRO A 85 -3.40 8.83 17.39
N ASN A 86 -4.69 8.99 17.09
CA ASN A 86 -5.75 8.07 17.52
C ASN A 86 -6.37 7.28 16.37
N ALA A 87 -5.87 7.42 15.13
CA ALA A 87 -6.43 6.70 13.99
C ALA A 87 -6.16 5.19 14.09
N ASP A 88 -7.12 4.40 13.63
CA ASP A 88 -6.95 2.97 13.39
C ASP A 88 -6.07 2.77 12.15
N CYS A 89 -4.81 2.34 12.37
CA CYS A 89 -3.82 2.26 11.32
C CYS A 89 -3.50 0.81 10.98
N HIS A 90 -3.55 0.46 9.69
CA HIS A 90 -3.19 -0.83 9.15
C HIS A 90 -2.03 -0.71 8.18
N PHE A 91 -1.10 -1.65 8.26
CA PHE A 91 0.04 -1.76 7.35
C PHE A 91 0.01 -3.15 6.70
N HIS A 92 -0.42 -3.20 5.47
CA HIS A 92 -0.38 -4.38 4.63
C HIS A 92 0.98 -4.45 3.96
N ASP A 93 1.62 -5.61 4.01
CA ASP A 93 2.81 -5.88 3.20
C ASP A 93 2.43 -5.98 1.72
N GLY A 94 3.43 -5.87 0.84
CA GLY A 94 3.26 -6.05 -0.59
C GLY A 94 4.16 -7.18 -1.11
N ASN A 95 4.29 -7.28 -2.42
CA ASN A 95 5.25 -8.17 -3.03
C ASN A 95 6.69 -7.63 -2.96
N HIS A 96 6.86 -6.39 -2.51
CA HIS A 96 8.10 -5.78 -2.05
C HIS A 96 8.14 -5.81 -0.49
N GLY A 97 8.99 -5.01 0.12
CA GLY A 97 9.07 -4.89 1.57
C GLY A 97 9.48 -6.19 2.28
N TRP A 98 8.75 -6.57 3.33
CA TRP A 98 9.07 -7.76 4.12
C TRP A 98 9.03 -9.05 3.29
N THR A 99 8.13 -9.19 2.36
CA THR A 99 8.05 -10.36 1.47
C THR A 99 9.41 -10.62 0.79
N ARG A 100 10.10 -9.60 0.27
CA ARG A 100 11.45 -9.73 -0.30
C ARG A 100 12.52 -9.98 0.76
N HIS A 101 12.50 -9.21 1.86
CA HIS A 101 13.48 -9.36 2.94
C HIS A 101 13.39 -10.74 3.58
N GLY A 102 12.20 -11.19 3.93
CA GLY A 102 11.95 -12.50 4.53
C GLY A 102 12.36 -13.66 3.62
N ASP A 103 12.00 -13.58 2.34
CA ASP A 103 12.40 -14.56 1.33
C ASP A 103 13.92 -14.64 1.15
N TYR A 104 14.60 -13.50 1.13
CA TYR A 104 16.05 -13.43 1.03
C TYR A 104 16.72 -14.08 2.25
N ILE A 105 16.26 -13.70 3.46
CA ILE A 105 16.79 -14.25 4.71
C ILE A 105 16.53 -15.75 4.78
N ALA A 106 15.33 -16.21 4.44
CA ALA A 106 15.00 -17.64 4.42
C ALA A 106 15.93 -18.45 3.50
N LYS A 107 16.32 -17.89 2.37
CA LYS A 107 17.22 -18.54 1.40
C LYS A 107 18.69 -18.45 1.76
N LYS A 108 19.16 -17.33 2.30
CA LYS A 108 20.61 -17.07 2.50
C LYS A 108 21.09 -17.26 3.94
N ALA A 109 20.23 -17.00 4.93
CA ALA A 109 20.58 -17.04 6.35
C ALA A 109 19.34 -17.36 7.22
N PRO A 110 18.72 -18.55 7.08
CA PRO A 110 17.42 -18.87 7.71
C PRO A 110 17.41 -18.72 9.23
N THR A 111 18.55 -18.91 9.89
CA THR A 111 18.67 -18.72 11.35
C THR A 111 18.47 -17.28 11.80
N LEU A 112 18.56 -16.30 10.91
CA LEU A 112 18.30 -14.91 11.24
C LEU A 112 16.80 -14.58 11.32
N LEU A 113 15.91 -15.43 10.82
CA LEU A 113 14.46 -15.24 10.93
C LEU A 113 13.94 -15.20 12.36
N ASP A 114 14.68 -15.80 13.31
CA ASP A 114 14.36 -15.72 14.74
C ASP A 114 14.61 -14.31 15.34
N PHE A 115 15.39 -13.48 14.65
CA PHE A 115 15.84 -12.17 15.15
C PHE A 115 15.38 -11.02 14.24
N VAL A 116 15.27 -11.26 12.94
CA VAL A 116 14.85 -10.26 11.95
C VAL A 116 13.40 -10.51 11.60
N THR A 117 12.52 -9.64 12.04
CA THR A 117 11.08 -9.72 11.83
C THR A 117 10.58 -8.44 11.16
N PRO A 118 9.36 -8.39 10.61
CA PRO A 118 8.77 -7.16 10.09
C PRO A 118 8.84 -6.01 11.11
N ASP A 119 8.55 -6.30 12.38
CA ASP A 119 8.59 -5.26 13.43
C ASP A 119 10.01 -4.80 13.77
N SER A 120 11.01 -5.68 13.73
CA SER A 120 12.41 -5.28 13.92
C SER A 120 12.92 -4.37 12.82
N LEU A 121 12.36 -4.50 11.59
CA LEU A 121 12.68 -3.64 10.46
C LEU A 121 11.89 -2.33 10.49
N TYR A 122 10.57 -2.39 10.64
CA TYR A 122 9.70 -1.22 10.41
C TYR A 122 9.20 -0.55 11.71
N GLU A 123 9.39 -1.18 12.88
CA GLU A 123 8.91 -0.66 14.18
C GLU A 123 7.39 -0.37 14.18
N TYR A 124 6.61 -1.13 13.41
CA TYR A 124 5.18 -0.83 13.20
C TYR A 124 4.37 -0.91 14.52
N ASN A 125 4.73 -1.81 15.45
CA ASN A 125 4.10 -1.90 16.76
C ASN A 125 4.34 -0.63 17.61
N LYS A 126 5.54 -0.06 17.53
CA LYS A 126 5.88 1.20 18.21
C LYS A 126 5.01 2.36 17.76
N TYR A 127 4.63 2.38 16.48
CA TYR A 127 3.76 3.39 15.92
C TYR A 127 2.28 2.98 15.90
N GLY A 128 1.95 1.81 16.49
CA GLY A 128 0.58 1.33 16.65
C GLY A 128 -0.14 1.01 15.35
N PHE A 129 0.56 0.38 14.41
CA PHE A 129 -0.02 -0.15 13.18
C PHE A 129 -0.33 -1.64 13.35
N ASN A 130 -1.48 -2.07 12.83
CA ASN A 130 -1.83 -3.47 12.68
C ASN A 130 -1.17 -4.01 11.41
N TRP A 131 -0.27 -4.98 11.56
CA TRP A 131 0.47 -5.57 10.45
C TRP A 131 -0.28 -6.73 9.80
N HIS A 132 -0.22 -6.81 8.45
CA HIS A 132 -0.81 -7.87 7.65
C HIS A 132 0.18 -8.35 6.60
N LEU A 133 0.39 -9.66 6.53
CA LEU A 133 1.29 -10.28 5.55
C LEU A 133 0.67 -10.27 4.15
N TYR A 134 1.50 -10.15 3.12
CA TYR A 134 1.06 -10.17 1.72
C TYR A 134 0.36 -11.48 1.31
N ASN A 135 0.83 -12.62 1.81
CA ASN A 135 0.30 -13.94 1.50
C ASN A 135 -0.94 -14.32 2.33
N GLU A 136 -1.47 -13.42 3.15
CA GLU A 136 -2.69 -13.61 3.91
C GLU A 136 -3.91 -13.11 3.13
N PRO A 137 -5.12 -13.62 3.42
CA PRO A 137 -6.34 -13.13 2.78
C PRO A 137 -6.56 -11.63 3.01
N PRO A 138 -7.31 -10.96 2.11
CA PRO A 138 -7.69 -9.56 2.28
C PRO A 138 -8.34 -9.27 3.64
N VAL A 139 -8.01 -8.14 4.23
CA VAL A 139 -8.45 -7.72 5.55
C VAL A 139 -9.74 -6.92 5.44
N LYS A 140 -10.79 -7.35 6.14
CA LYS A 140 -12.05 -6.61 6.20
C LYS A 140 -11.85 -5.30 6.96
N ARG A 141 -12.25 -4.19 6.32
CA ARG A 141 -12.11 -2.85 6.91
C ARG A 141 -13.46 -2.26 7.31
N PHE A 142 -14.30 -1.92 6.37
CA PHE A 142 -15.62 -1.31 6.64
C PHE A 142 -16.68 -1.96 5.77
N GLY A 143 -17.79 -2.32 6.38
CA GLY A 143 -18.92 -2.94 5.70
C GLY A 143 -18.54 -4.19 4.92
N ASP A 144 -18.67 -4.12 3.60
CA ASP A 144 -18.28 -5.17 2.66
C ASP A 144 -16.88 -4.95 2.02
N MET A 145 -16.18 -3.86 2.39
CA MET A 145 -14.89 -3.48 1.79
C MET A 145 -13.71 -4.08 2.53
N TYR A 146 -12.79 -4.65 1.76
CA TYR A 146 -11.53 -5.23 2.23
C TYR A 146 -10.34 -4.42 1.69
N GLY A 147 -9.23 -4.44 2.43
CA GLY A 147 -7.94 -3.90 2.01
C GLY A 147 -6.95 -5.02 1.75
N HIS A 148 -6.16 -4.89 0.70
CA HIS A 148 -5.04 -5.78 0.36
C HIS A 148 -4.12 -5.08 -0.66
N HIS A 149 -2.85 -5.51 -0.77
CA HIS A 149 -1.98 -4.96 -1.82
C HIS A 149 -2.47 -5.31 -3.23
N GLY A 150 -3.05 -6.50 -3.41
CA GLY A 150 -3.51 -7.03 -4.69
C GLY A 150 -2.51 -8.00 -5.30
N GLU A 151 -2.98 -8.84 -6.24
CA GLU A 151 -2.17 -9.87 -6.90
C GLU A 151 -2.14 -9.71 -8.42
N SER A 152 -3.25 -9.25 -9.00
CA SER A 152 -3.41 -9.15 -10.46
C SER A 152 -2.71 -7.90 -11.02
N ILE A 153 -2.09 -8.06 -12.20
CA ILE A 153 -1.59 -6.94 -13.01
C ILE A 153 -2.22 -7.03 -14.40
N SER A 154 -2.85 -5.95 -14.84
CA SER A 154 -3.47 -5.84 -16.15
C SER A 154 -3.02 -4.57 -16.87
N LYS A 155 -3.22 -4.52 -18.18
CA LYS A 155 -2.76 -3.41 -19.03
C LYS A 155 -3.54 -2.11 -18.80
N HIS A 156 -4.83 -2.20 -18.48
CA HIS A 156 -5.71 -1.04 -18.37
C HIS A 156 -6.15 -0.81 -16.90
N SER A 157 -6.38 0.44 -16.57
CA SER A 157 -6.91 0.84 -15.25
C SER A 157 -8.28 0.20 -14.98
N GLY A 158 -8.48 -0.27 -13.74
CA GLY A 158 -9.70 -0.96 -13.33
C GLY A 158 -9.73 -2.46 -13.63
N GLU A 159 -8.90 -2.96 -14.56
CA GLU A 159 -8.87 -4.39 -14.89
C GLU A 159 -8.20 -5.25 -13.83
N SER A 160 -7.13 -4.77 -13.20
CA SER A 160 -6.45 -5.53 -12.15
C SER A 160 -7.36 -5.71 -10.95
N VAL A 161 -7.99 -4.65 -10.48
CA VAL A 161 -8.93 -4.75 -9.36
C VAL A 161 -10.20 -5.55 -9.72
N ARG A 162 -10.66 -5.47 -10.98
CA ARG A 162 -11.73 -6.33 -11.47
C ARG A 162 -11.38 -7.81 -11.28
N ASN A 163 -10.18 -8.22 -11.70
CA ASN A 163 -9.74 -9.61 -11.61
C ASN A 163 -9.68 -10.06 -10.15
N ASP A 164 -9.10 -9.24 -9.27
CA ASP A 164 -9.02 -9.58 -7.84
C ASP A 164 -10.39 -9.64 -7.17
N VAL A 165 -11.30 -8.68 -7.46
CA VAL A 165 -12.69 -8.70 -6.97
C VAL A 165 -13.42 -9.96 -7.42
N GLN A 166 -13.24 -10.39 -8.68
CA GLN A 166 -13.86 -11.59 -9.20
C GLN A 166 -13.25 -12.87 -8.60
N ASN A 167 -11.93 -12.92 -8.43
CA ASN A 167 -11.23 -14.08 -7.87
C ASN A 167 -11.59 -14.30 -6.38
N TRP A 168 -11.67 -13.24 -5.60
CA TRP A 168 -11.98 -13.33 -4.17
C TRP A 168 -13.47 -13.22 -3.84
N GLY A 169 -14.29 -12.72 -4.76
CA GLY A 169 -15.73 -12.56 -4.54
C GLY A 169 -16.08 -11.51 -3.49
N ILE A 170 -15.24 -10.48 -3.30
CA ILE A 170 -15.39 -9.43 -2.29
C ILE A 170 -15.17 -8.04 -2.90
N SER A 171 -15.68 -7.00 -2.24
CA SER A 171 -15.32 -5.61 -2.55
C SER A 171 -13.92 -5.29 -2.02
N LEU A 172 -13.08 -4.62 -2.82
CA LEU A 172 -11.65 -4.49 -2.53
C LEU A 172 -11.09 -3.09 -2.82
N VAL A 173 -10.24 -2.58 -1.93
CA VAL A 173 -9.30 -1.48 -2.22
C VAL A 173 -7.89 -2.04 -2.28
N ARG A 174 -7.13 -1.68 -3.32
CA ARG A 174 -5.81 -2.25 -3.57
C ARG A 174 -4.81 -1.29 -4.24
N GLY A 175 -3.51 -1.64 -4.16
CA GLY A 175 -2.39 -1.04 -4.88
C GLY A 175 -1.83 -1.91 -6.00
N HIS A 176 -0.51 -2.11 -6.02
CA HIS A 176 0.28 -3.04 -6.83
C HIS A 176 0.39 -2.69 -8.33
N SER A 177 -0.67 -2.27 -8.96
CA SER A 177 -0.68 -1.98 -10.40
C SER A 177 -0.13 -0.59 -10.75
N HIS A 178 0.08 0.26 -9.77
CA HIS A 178 0.40 1.69 -9.90
C HIS A 178 -0.63 2.48 -10.72
N ARG A 179 -1.83 1.92 -10.91
CA ARG A 179 -2.93 2.54 -11.69
C ARG A 179 -4.02 3.03 -10.77
N MET A 180 -4.81 3.95 -11.29
CA MET A 180 -6.05 4.36 -10.64
C MET A 180 -7.22 3.90 -11.48
N GLY A 181 -8.19 3.26 -10.85
CA GLY A 181 -9.38 2.77 -11.53
C GLY A 181 -10.41 2.22 -10.57
N SER A 182 -11.62 2.07 -11.06
CA SER A 182 -12.72 1.49 -10.29
C SER A 182 -13.45 0.43 -11.10
N TYR A 183 -14.01 -0.54 -10.39
CA TYR A 183 -14.81 -1.61 -10.93
C TYR A 183 -16.09 -1.79 -10.10
N PHE A 184 -17.22 -2.01 -10.77
CA PHE A 184 -18.52 -2.26 -10.13
C PHE A 184 -19.20 -3.44 -10.80
N GLN A 185 -19.77 -4.33 -10.01
CA GLN A 185 -20.52 -5.48 -10.49
C GLN A 185 -21.74 -5.72 -9.63
N THR A 186 -22.88 -5.93 -10.28
CA THR A 186 -24.13 -6.35 -9.63
C THR A 186 -24.54 -7.74 -10.11
N TYR A 187 -24.78 -8.66 -9.21
CA TYR A 187 -25.30 -10.00 -9.50
C TYR A 187 -26.83 -9.98 -9.42
N ASN A 188 -27.50 -9.99 -10.55
CA ASN A 188 -28.96 -9.81 -10.64
C ASN A 188 -29.78 -10.82 -9.82
N LEU A 189 -29.29 -12.07 -9.70
CA LEU A 189 -30.03 -13.12 -9.00
C LEU A 189 -29.91 -13.02 -7.47
N SER A 190 -28.74 -12.65 -6.97
CA SER A 190 -28.49 -12.52 -5.53
C SER A 190 -28.70 -11.10 -4.99
N GLY A 191 -28.71 -10.10 -5.88
CA GLY A 191 -28.67 -8.69 -5.50
C GLY A 191 -27.33 -8.25 -4.90
N GLN A 192 -26.30 -9.12 -4.94
CA GLN A 192 -24.97 -8.77 -4.43
C GLN A 192 -24.32 -7.71 -5.33
N GLU A 193 -23.75 -6.69 -4.70
CA GLU A 193 -22.95 -5.66 -5.35
C GLU A 193 -21.50 -5.77 -4.88
N LEU A 194 -20.57 -5.81 -5.82
CA LEU A 194 -19.13 -5.79 -5.54
C LEU A 194 -18.49 -4.54 -6.16
N ARG A 195 -17.53 -3.97 -5.45
CA ARG A 195 -16.82 -2.75 -5.84
C ARG A 195 -15.33 -2.95 -5.69
N GLY A 196 -14.56 -2.44 -6.63
CA GLY A 196 -13.10 -2.50 -6.59
C GLY A 196 -12.47 -1.15 -6.89
N PHE A 197 -11.36 -0.83 -6.18
CA PHE A 197 -10.62 0.42 -6.37
C PHE A 197 -9.12 0.16 -6.40
N GLU A 198 -8.46 0.57 -7.50
CA GLU A 198 -7.01 0.70 -7.61
C GLU A 198 -6.65 2.15 -7.27
N ILE A 199 -5.74 2.36 -6.32
CA ILE A 199 -5.57 3.69 -5.71
C ILE A 199 -4.34 4.46 -6.18
N GLY A 200 -3.59 3.93 -7.15
CA GLY A 200 -2.40 4.59 -7.70
C GLY A 200 -1.14 4.37 -6.85
N HIS A 201 -0.19 5.30 -6.93
CA HIS A 201 1.12 5.19 -6.30
C HIS A 201 1.69 6.56 -5.88
N LEU A 202 2.72 6.56 -5.03
CA LEU A 202 3.50 7.75 -4.67
C LEU A 202 4.99 7.63 -5.03
N CYS A 203 5.40 6.59 -5.78
CA CYS A 203 6.77 6.44 -6.21
C CYS A 203 7.17 7.48 -7.26
N ASP A 204 8.48 7.69 -7.41
CA ASP A 204 9.08 8.43 -8.52
C ASP A 204 9.20 7.51 -9.72
N GLU A 205 8.36 7.72 -10.72
CA GLU A 205 8.30 6.89 -11.91
C GLU A 205 9.63 6.87 -12.68
N THR A 206 10.46 7.89 -12.55
CA THR A 206 11.75 7.98 -13.23
C THR A 206 12.81 7.07 -12.62
N LYS A 207 12.64 6.70 -11.35
CA LYS A 207 13.53 5.81 -10.61
C LYS A 207 13.13 4.33 -10.69
N MET A 208 12.01 4.02 -11.36
CA MET A 208 11.47 2.65 -11.47
C MET A 208 11.83 2.06 -12.84
N ASP A 209 12.70 1.04 -12.88
CA ASP A 209 13.31 0.53 -14.12
C ASP A 209 12.52 -0.57 -14.84
N TYR A 210 11.47 -1.13 -14.22
CA TYR A 210 10.81 -2.33 -14.73
C TYR A 210 9.71 -2.09 -15.78
N SER A 211 9.51 -0.85 -16.25
CA SER A 211 8.58 -0.57 -17.35
C SER A 211 9.00 0.61 -18.19
N ILE A 212 9.12 0.41 -19.50
CA ILE A 212 9.43 1.48 -20.48
C ILE A 212 8.20 2.35 -20.76
N GLN A 213 7.01 1.74 -20.84
CA GLN A 213 5.74 2.44 -21.04
C GLN A 213 4.89 2.31 -19.78
N LYS A 214 4.95 3.35 -18.94
CA LYS A 214 4.23 3.40 -17.69
C LYS A 214 2.86 4.05 -17.90
N ASN A 215 1.80 3.24 -17.91
CA ASN A 215 0.43 3.74 -17.80
C ASN A 215 0.05 3.77 -16.30
N TRP A 216 0.75 4.62 -15.54
CA TRP A 216 0.62 4.75 -14.11
C TRP A 216 -0.02 6.08 -13.75
N GLN A 217 -0.78 6.12 -12.66
CA GLN A 217 -1.38 7.33 -12.16
C GLN A 217 -0.99 7.52 -10.69
N ALA A 218 -0.33 8.65 -10.41
CA ALA A 218 0.00 9.03 -9.06
C ALA A 218 -1.27 9.41 -8.28
N GLY A 219 -1.38 8.94 -7.04
CA GLY A 219 -2.53 9.26 -6.21
C GLY A 219 -2.68 8.37 -5.00
N PHE A 220 -3.79 8.56 -4.32
CA PHE A 220 -4.22 7.83 -3.14
C PHE A 220 -5.76 7.83 -3.08
N ALA A 221 -6.36 7.21 -2.06
CA ALA A 221 -7.81 7.25 -1.90
C ALA A 221 -8.22 7.78 -0.53
N ILE A 222 -9.42 8.35 -0.47
CA ILE A 222 -10.14 8.70 0.74
C ILE A 222 -11.53 8.07 0.72
N ALA A 223 -12.12 7.84 1.88
CA ALA A 223 -13.51 7.41 1.96
C ALA A 223 -14.22 8.06 3.15
N HIS A 224 -15.47 8.49 2.94
CA HIS A 224 -16.41 8.72 4.01
C HIS A 224 -17.14 7.41 4.30
N VAL A 225 -17.06 6.92 5.53
CA VAL A 225 -17.75 5.71 5.98
C VAL A 225 -19.03 6.14 6.71
N VAL A 226 -20.18 5.89 6.12
CA VAL A 226 -21.49 6.26 6.65
C VAL A 226 -22.26 4.98 6.96
N ASN A 227 -22.66 4.76 8.21
CA ASN A 227 -23.32 3.52 8.63
C ASN A 227 -22.56 2.25 8.21
N ASP A 228 -21.24 2.25 8.41
CA ASP A 228 -20.30 1.19 8.02
C ASP A 228 -20.17 0.98 6.50
N TYR A 229 -20.74 1.84 5.67
CA TYR A 229 -20.64 1.78 4.21
C TYR A 229 -19.61 2.82 3.69
N PRO A 230 -18.47 2.40 3.11
CA PRO A 230 -17.43 3.33 2.61
C PRO A 230 -17.77 3.86 1.21
N HIS A 231 -17.79 5.19 1.09
CA HIS A 231 -17.88 5.94 -0.16
C HIS A 231 -16.47 6.35 -0.60
N VAL A 232 -15.84 5.51 -1.41
CA VAL A 232 -14.44 5.68 -1.82
C VAL A 232 -14.31 6.70 -2.94
N GLN A 233 -13.34 7.60 -2.82
CA GLN A 233 -12.93 8.58 -3.82
C GLN A 233 -11.45 8.42 -4.13
N LEU A 234 -11.10 8.31 -5.41
CA LEU A 234 -9.74 8.29 -5.89
C LEU A 234 -9.24 9.73 -6.05
N ILE A 235 -8.12 10.06 -5.44
CA ILE A 235 -7.49 11.38 -5.46
C ILE A 235 -6.24 11.30 -6.34
N GLN A 236 -6.36 11.75 -7.58
CA GLN A 236 -5.24 11.79 -8.51
C GLN A 236 -4.33 12.98 -8.22
N ILE A 237 -3.02 12.76 -8.19
CA ILE A 237 -2.00 13.79 -8.15
C ILE A 237 -1.55 14.04 -9.60
N THR A 238 -1.81 15.22 -10.11
CA THR A 238 -1.41 15.62 -11.46
C THR A 238 0.01 16.21 -11.48
N ARG A 239 0.61 16.33 -12.67
CA ARG A 239 2.00 16.82 -12.82
C ARG A 239 2.19 18.29 -12.47
N ASP A 240 1.11 19.03 -12.31
CA ASP A 240 1.12 20.50 -12.09
C ASP A 240 1.08 20.88 -10.59
N TYR A 241 1.32 19.93 -9.70
CA TYR A 241 1.39 20.15 -8.25
C TYR A 241 2.82 20.14 -7.73
#